data_886122b4e904477b1e304f15f32535cd
#
_entry.id   886122b4e904477b1e304f15f32535cd
#
_cell.length_a   1.000
_cell.length_b   1.000
_cell.length_c   1.000
_cell.angle_alpha   90.00
_cell.angle_beta   90.00
_cell.angle_gamma   90.00
#
_symmetry.space_group_name_H-M   'P 1'
#
loop_
_entity.id
_entity.type
_entity.pdbx_description
1 polymer ?
#
loop_
_entity_poly.entity_id
_entity_poly.type
_entity_poly.pdbx_seq_one_letter_code
_entity_poly.pdbx_strand_id
1 'polypeptide(L)'
;MEISTSILSVKKENAIQTFYNLEVAKTDYFHIDVMDGKFVEQNTMLYMLEYATTIKHISNIPLDVHLMVDKPREQIEDYIDLKPTYITVHYEAFKEEKQLEDTLLYIKQNGCRAGISIKPDTSVEKIYPYLEKISLVLVMTVEPGYGGQKLIETTIPKIKKLKTYIEENKLECFIEADGGINLENIEKLNEAGIDIAVVGSAIINSNNMKETIQKMKH
;
A
#
# COMPACT_ATOMS: atom_id res chain seq x y z
N MET A 1 -1.88 -9.62 11.95
CA MET A 1 -1.76 -8.95 10.63
C MET A 1 -2.70 -7.75 10.61
N GLU A 2 -2.25 -6.60 10.09
CA GLU A 2 -3.05 -5.38 9.92
C GLU A 2 -3.73 -5.34 8.54
N ILE A 3 -4.85 -4.61 8.42
CA ILE A 3 -5.59 -4.45 7.18
C ILE A 3 -5.56 -2.99 6.75
N SER A 4 -4.96 -2.73 5.58
CA SER A 4 -4.97 -1.45 4.88
C SER A 4 -6.09 -1.50 3.82
N THR A 5 -7.20 -0.77 4.04
CA THR A 5 -8.32 -0.84 3.10
C THR A 5 -8.13 0.10 1.93
N SER A 6 -7.90 -0.46 0.72
CA SER A 6 -7.85 0.33 -0.51
C SER A 6 -9.20 0.94 -0.82
N ILE A 7 -9.21 2.26 -1.02
CA ILE A 7 -10.40 3.03 -1.36
C ILE A 7 -10.56 3.26 -2.88
N LEU A 8 -9.71 2.63 -3.69
CA LEU A 8 -9.69 2.78 -5.14
C LEU A 8 -11.06 2.50 -5.80
N SER A 9 -11.79 1.51 -5.29
CA SER A 9 -13.10 1.12 -5.82
C SER A 9 -14.28 1.87 -5.20
N VAL A 10 -14.04 2.83 -4.30
CA VAL A 10 -15.11 3.61 -3.66
C VAL A 10 -15.68 4.62 -4.65
N LYS A 11 -16.99 4.57 -4.86
CA LYS A 11 -17.69 5.51 -5.74
C LYS A 11 -17.88 6.86 -5.06
N LYS A 12 -17.75 7.95 -5.81
CA LYS A 12 -17.81 9.33 -5.30
C LYS A 12 -19.11 9.63 -4.54
N GLU A 13 -20.23 9.15 -5.04
CA GLU A 13 -21.54 9.36 -4.41
C GLU A 13 -21.70 8.71 -3.04
N ASN A 14 -20.89 7.68 -2.73
CA ASN A 14 -20.93 6.93 -1.48
C ASN A 14 -19.69 7.13 -0.60
N ALA A 15 -18.75 7.97 -1.02
CA ALA A 15 -17.42 8.05 -0.44
C ALA A 15 -17.45 8.33 1.07
N ILE A 16 -18.10 9.39 1.49
CA ILE A 16 -18.17 9.80 2.90
C ILE A 16 -18.79 8.69 3.76
N GLN A 17 -19.92 8.12 3.32
CA GLN A 17 -20.56 7.02 4.06
C GLN A 17 -19.65 5.78 4.15
N THR A 18 -18.95 5.47 3.07
CA THR A 18 -18.03 4.34 3.05
C THR A 18 -16.85 4.56 4.01
N PHE A 19 -16.28 5.78 4.06
CA PHE A 19 -15.19 6.09 4.99
C PHE A 19 -15.62 5.97 6.45
N TYR A 20 -16.80 6.45 6.82
CA TYR A 20 -17.38 6.23 8.16
C TYR A 20 -17.60 4.75 8.46
N ASN A 21 -18.10 3.98 7.50
CA ASN A 21 -18.32 2.55 7.69
C ASN A 21 -16.99 1.81 7.92
N LEU A 22 -15.91 2.18 7.21
CA LEU A 22 -14.58 1.61 7.38
C LEU A 22 -13.97 1.98 8.74
N GLU A 23 -14.18 3.21 9.23
CA GLU A 23 -13.77 3.60 10.58
C GLU A 23 -14.50 2.78 11.65
N VAL A 24 -15.82 2.63 11.55
CA VAL A 24 -16.62 1.76 12.45
C VAL A 24 -16.19 0.29 12.34
N ALA A 25 -15.80 -0.15 11.16
CA ALA A 25 -15.27 -1.50 10.90
C ALA A 25 -13.88 -1.72 11.46
N LYS A 26 -13.16 -0.65 11.87
CA LYS A 26 -11.80 -0.66 12.42
C LYS A 26 -10.77 -1.24 11.44
N THR A 27 -10.76 -0.70 10.20
CA THR A 27 -9.59 -0.87 9.34
C THR A 27 -8.38 -0.22 10.03
N ASP A 28 -7.17 -0.74 9.80
CA ASP A 28 -5.97 -0.20 10.45
C ASP A 28 -5.42 1.01 9.69
N TYR A 29 -5.58 1.00 8.34
CA TYR A 29 -5.19 2.10 7.45
C TYR A 29 -6.23 2.32 6.36
N PHE A 30 -6.28 3.54 5.82
CA PHE A 30 -6.84 3.83 4.51
C PHE A 30 -5.71 3.81 3.47
N HIS A 31 -5.78 2.90 2.52
CA HIS A 31 -4.83 2.80 1.42
C HIS A 31 -5.23 3.68 0.24
N ILE A 32 -4.32 4.57 -0.14
CA ILE A 32 -4.53 5.62 -1.13
C ILE A 32 -3.71 5.29 -2.39
N ASP A 33 -4.35 4.77 -3.41
CA ASP A 33 -3.72 4.38 -4.68
C ASP A 33 -3.61 5.56 -5.64
N VAL A 34 -2.44 6.20 -5.69
CA VAL A 34 -2.16 7.38 -6.51
C VAL A 34 -1.53 6.97 -7.83
N MET A 35 -2.22 7.25 -8.92
CA MET A 35 -1.84 6.87 -10.29
C MET A 35 -1.83 8.10 -11.20
N ASP A 36 -0.80 8.26 -12.04
CA ASP A 36 -0.59 9.48 -12.84
C ASP A 36 -0.94 9.34 -14.34
N GLY A 37 -1.34 8.15 -14.78
CA GLY A 37 -1.60 7.87 -16.19
C GLY A 37 -0.33 7.73 -17.05
N LYS A 38 0.87 7.66 -16.43
CA LYS A 38 2.17 7.51 -17.09
C LYS A 38 2.91 6.27 -16.63
N PHE A 39 3.05 6.11 -15.32
CA PHE A 39 3.61 4.90 -14.72
C PHE A 39 2.68 3.69 -14.88
N VAL A 40 1.38 3.95 -14.78
CA VAL A 40 0.26 3.05 -15.09
C VAL A 40 -0.78 3.78 -15.94
N GLU A 41 -1.67 3.05 -16.62
CA GLU A 41 -2.64 3.66 -17.56
C GLU A 41 -3.72 4.51 -16.86
N GLN A 42 -4.13 4.13 -15.65
CA GLN A 42 -5.13 4.89 -14.89
C GLN A 42 -4.56 6.18 -14.31
N ASN A 43 -5.44 7.18 -14.14
CA ASN A 43 -5.13 8.41 -13.43
C ASN A 43 -6.13 8.63 -12.31
N THR A 44 -5.63 8.61 -11.08
CA THR A 44 -6.43 8.77 -9.86
C THR A 44 -6.03 10.01 -9.04
N MET A 45 -5.01 10.75 -9.46
CA MET A 45 -4.36 11.81 -8.69
C MET A 45 -5.35 12.76 -8.00
N LEU A 46 -6.26 13.36 -8.77
CA LEU A 46 -7.16 14.39 -8.24
C LEU A 46 -8.16 13.83 -7.22
N TYR A 47 -8.84 12.74 -7.56
CA TYR A 47 -9.87 12.23 -6.66
C TYR A 47 -9.29 11.48 -5.45
N MET A 48 -8.10 10.88 -5.55
CA MET A 48 -7.43 10.28 -4.40
C MET A 48 -6.92 11.34 -3.42
N LEU A 49 -6.48 12.49 -3.90
CA LEU A 49 -6.14 13.63 -3.03
C LEU A 49 -7.40 14.19 -2.34
N GLU A 50 -8.52 14.32 -3.07
CA GLU A 50 -9.83 14.72 -2.50
C GLU A 50 -10.28 13.74 -1.41
N TYR A 51 -10.16 12.42 -1.67
CA TYR A 51 -10.52 11.38 -0.71
C TYR A 51 -9.61 11.39 0.52
N ALA A 52 -8.30 11.42 0.33
CA ALA A 52 -7.33 11.47 1.43
C ALA A 52 -7.55 12.69 2.33
N THR A 53 -7.79 13.85 1.73
CA THR A 53 -8.12 15.09 2.44
C THR A 53 -9.43 14.95 3.22
N THR A 54 -10.47 14.39 2.61
CA THR A 54 -11.76 14.15 3.27
C THR A 54 -11.60 13.20 4.46
N ILE A 55 -10.92 12.06 4.27
CA ILE A 55 -10.66 11.08 5.32
C ILE A 55 -9.93 11.74 6.49
N LYS A 56 -8.90 12.55 6.21
CA LYS A 56 -8.15 13.25 7.25
C LYS A 56 -8.99 14.18 8.10
N HIS A 57 -10.09 14.74 7.56
CA HIS A 57 -11.01 15.60 8.28
C HIS A 57 -12.04 14.85 9.12
N ILE A 58 -12.41 13.63 8.73
CA ILE A 58 -13.53 12.89 9.35
C ILE A 58 -13.09 11.66 10.14
N SER A 59 -11.82 11.23 10.02
CA SER A 59 -11.29 10.02 10.65
C SER A 59 -9.91 10.23 11.26
N ASN A 60 -9.61 9.47 12.33
CA ASN A 60 -8.28 9.39 12.92
C ASN A 60 -7.47 8.17 12.44
N ILE A 61 -8.07 7.32 11.60
CA ILE A 61 -7.35 6.18 11.01
C ILE A 61 -6.24 6.70 10.10
N PRO A 62 -5.02 6.17 10.24
CA PRO A 62 -3.88 6.66 9.49
C PRO A 62 -4.01 6.38 7.99
N LEU A 63 -3.35 7.22 7.18
CA LEU A 63 -3.24 7.05 5.74
C LEU A 63 -1.97 6.25 5.41
N ASP A 64 -2.11 5.40 4.43
CA ASP A 64 -1.06 4.62 3.77
C ASP A 64 -1.08 4.98 2.28
N VAL A 65 -0.10 5.76 1.82
CA VAL A 65 -0.09 6.35 0.48
C VAL A 65 0.83 5.58 -0.43
N HIS A 66 0.27 5.00 -1.49
CA HIS A 66 0.97 4.23 -2.50
C HIS A 66 1.07 5.02 -3.82
N LEU A 67 2.27 5.42 -4.20
CA LEU A 67 2.53 6.24 -5.38
C LEU A 67 2.94 5.39 -6.59
N MET A 68 2.01 5.12 -7.48
CA MET A 68 2.21 4.51 -8.80
C MET A 68 2.35 5.62 -9.86
N VAL A 69 3.45 6.38 -9.77
CA VAL A 69 3.68 7.59 -10.57
C VAL A 69 5.09 7.63 -11.15
N ASP A 70 5.25 8.27 -12.32
CA ASP A 70 6.55 8.39 -13.01
C ASP A 70 7.55 9.29 -12.27
N LYS A 71 7.04 10.27 -11.51
CA LYS A 71 7.85 11.23 -10.77
C LYS A 71 7.45 11.30 -9.29
N PRO A 72 7.81 10.29 -8.48
CA PRO A 72 7.36 10.21 -7.09
C PRO A 72 7.71 11.43 -6.26
N ARG A 73 8.91 12.00 -6.45
CA ARG A 73 9.39 13.15 -5.66
C ARG A 73 8.48 14.39 -5.80
N GLU A 74 7.95 14.64 -7.01
CA GLU A 74 7.04 15.75 -7.25
C GLU A 74 5.67 15.48 -6.59
N GLN A 75 5.21 14.22 -6.59
CA GLN A 75 3.89 13.85 -6.10
C GLN A 75 3.79 13.76 -4.57
N ILE A 76 4.90 13.52 -3.88
CA ILE A 76 4.95 13.44 -2.41
C ILE A 76 4.45 14.76 -1.79
N GLU A 77 4.73 15.92 -2.39
CA GLU A 77 4.35 17.25 -1.90
C GLU A 77 2.84 17.36 -1.64
N ASP A 78 2.01 16.74 -2.48
CA ASP A 78 0.55 16.82 -2.37
C ASP A 78 0.01 16.07 -1.14
N TYR A 79 0.76 15.11 -0.59
CA TYR A 79 0.32 14.24 0.51
C TYR A 79 1.02 14.50 1.84
N ILE A 80 2.18 15.14 1.86
CA ILE A 80 2.98 15.37 3.07
C ILE A 80 2.19 16.10 4.16
N ASP A 81 1.42 17.12 3.80
CA ASP A 81 0.66 17.92 4.77
C ASP A 81 -0.49 17.13 5.43
N LEU A 82 -0.92 16.03 4.80
CA LEU A 82 -1.90 15.10 5.38
C LEU A 82 -1.28 14.20 6.45
N LYS A 83 0.05 14.20 6.59
CA LYS A 83 0.83 13.40 7.54
C LYS A 83 0.46 11.92 7.50
N PRO A 84 0.57 11.25 6.35
CA PRO A 84 0.34 9.83 6.27
C PRO A 84 1.36 9.07 7.11
N THR A 85 1.00 7.87 7.56
CA THR A 85 1.95 6.99 8.24
C THR A 85 3.01 6.50 7.27
N TYR A 86 2.57 6.02 6.10
CA TYR A 86 3.47 5.55 5.05
C TYR A 86 3.31 6.38 3.78
N ILE A 87 4.43 6.61 3.10
CA ILE A 87 4.47 7.00 1.69
C ILE A 87 5.37 5.98 1.01
N THR A 88 4.79 5.19 0.11
CA THR A 88 5.43 4.09 -0.60
C THR A 88 5.61 4.45 -2.06
N VAL A 89 6.84 4.35 -2.57
CA VAL A 89 7.21 4.65 -3.95
C VAL A 89 7.67 3.39 -4.67
N HIS A 90 7.38 3.26 -5.95
CA HIS A 90 7.84 2.14 -6.75
C HIS A 90 9.34 2.21 -7.03
N TYR A 91 10.04 1.09 -6.79
CA TYR A 91 11.45 0.93 -7.18
C TYR A 91 11.65 1.22 -8.68
N GLU A 92 10.73 0.76 -9.50
CA GLU A 92 10.79 0.88 -10.96
C GLU A 92 10.55 2.30 -11.50
N ALA A 93 10.12 3.23 -10.65
CA ALA A 93 9.97 4.64 -11.03
C ALA A 93 11.33 5.40 -11.09
N PHE A 94 12.41 4.78 -10.59
CA PHE A 94 13.72 5.41 -10.50
C PHE A 94 14.72 4.77 -11.45
N LYS A 95 15.45 5.61 -12.18
CA LYS A 95 16.55 5.19 -13.07
C LYS A 95 17.90 5.17 -12.37
N GLU A 96 18.03 5.96 -11.32
CA GLU A 96 19.28 6.14 -10.57
C GLU A 96 19.03 5.85 -9.09
N GLU A 97 19.89 5.04 -8.47
CA GLU A 97 19.83 4.70 -7.05
C GLU A 97 19.79 5.93 -6.14
N LYS A 98 20.59 6.93 -6.47
CA LYS A 98 20.65 8.17 -5.71
C LYS A 98 19.30 8.91 -5.68
N GLN A 99 18.55 8.94 -6.77
CA GLN A 99 17.23 9.58 -6.81
C GLN A 99 16.25 8.86 -5.87
N LEU A 100 16.29 7.53 -5.81
CA LEU A 100 15.50 6.74 -4.87
C LEU A 100 15.90 7.07 -3.43
N GLU A 101 17.20 7.03 -3.09
CA GLU A 101 17.69 7.32 -1.75
C GLU A 101 17.33 8.74 -1.28
N ASP A 102 17.52 9.74 -2.13
CA ASP A 102 17.16 11.13 -1.82
C ASP A 102 15.65 11.27 -1.59
N THR A 103 14.82 10.53 -2.34
CA THR A 103 13.36 10.52 -2.18
C THR A 103 12.94 9.86 -0.86
N LEU A 104 13.51 8.71 -0.52
CA LEU A 104 13.25 8.03 0.76
C LEU A 104 13.66 8.90 1.96
N LEU A 105 14.81 9.54 1.87
CA LEU A 105 15.28 10.47 2.90
C LEU A 105 14.32 11.66 3.05
N TYR A 106 13.83 12.20 1.93
CA TYR A 106 12.87 13.31 1.95
C TYR A 106 11.56 12.94 2.63
N ILE A 107 10.99 11.75 2.35
CA ILE A 107 9.80 11.24 3.03
C ILE A 107 10.02 11.22 4.55
N LYS A 108 11.16 10.67 4.99
CA LYS A 108 11.51 10.57 6.43
C LYS A 108 11.71 11.93 7.09
N GLN A 109 12.37 12.87 6.41
CA GLN A 109 12.59 14.23 6.94
C GLN A 109 11.30 15.01 7.15
N ASN A 110 10.23 14.65 6.42
CA ASN A 110 8.90 15.24 6.58
C ASN A 110 8.00 14.47 7.56
N GLY A 111 8.58 13.54 8.35
CA GLY A 111 7.89 12.86 9.44
C GLY A 111 7.02 11.67 9.01
N CYS A 112 7.12 11.22 7.76
CA CYS A 112 6.45 10.02 7.27
C CYS A 112 7.40 8.81 7.27
N ARG A 113 6.86 7.61 7.34
CA ARG A 113 7.62 6.37 7.16
C ARG A 113 7.75 6.09 5.66
N ALA A 114 8.99 5.90 5.20
CA ALA A 114 9.26 5.61 3.80
C ALA A 114 9.04 4.12 3.50
N GLY A 115 8.36 3.83 2.39
CA GLY A 115 8.19 2.49 1.84
C GLY A 115 8.71 2.37 0.41
N ILE A 116 9.09 1.15 0.00
CA ILE A 116 9.38 0.80 -1.38
C ILE A 116 8.39 -0.25 -1.85
N SER A 117 7.75 -0.01 -3.01
CA SER A 117 6.95 -1.00 -3.72
C SER A 117 7.75 -1.66 -4.84
N ILE A 118 7.49 -2.95 -5.09
CA ILE A 118 8.06 -3.71 -6.20
C ILE A 118 6.96 -4.43 -6.99
N LYS A 119 7.07 -4.40 -8.33
CA LYS A 119 6.17 -5.11 -9.24
C LYS A 119 6.31 -6.63 -9.11
N PRO A 120 5.31 -7.42 -9.60
CA PRO A 120 5.36 -8.89 -9.54
C PRO A 120 6.64 -9.49 -10.12
N ASP A 121 7.17 -8.92 -11.19
CA ASP A 121 8.36 -9.43 -11.87
C ASP A 121 9.68 -8.87 -11.29
N THR A 122 9.63 -7.88 -10.41
CA THR A 122 10.83 -7.32 -9.79
C THR A 122 11.32 -8.20 -8.65
N SER A 123 12.56 -8.61 -8.71
CA SER A 123 13.20 -9.46 -7.69
C SER A 123 13.44 -8.69 -6.39
N VAL A 124 13.24 -9.34 -5.23
CA VAL A 124 13.41 -8.74 -3.91
C VAL A 124 14.86 -8.33 -3.61
N GLU A 125 15.83 -9.00 -4.22
CA GLU A 125 17.24 -8.70 -4.02
C GLU A 125 17.61 -7.29 -4.45
N LYS A 126 16.86 -6.71 -5.40
CA LYS A 126 17.09 -5.33 -5.86
C LYS A 126 16.87 -4.30 -4.76
N ILE A 127 16.03 -4.61 -3.78
CA ILE A 127 15.70 -3.68 -2.70
C ILE A 127 16.43 -3.96 -1.39
N TYR A 128 17.20 -5.04 -1.28
CA TYR A 128 17.98 -5.37 -0.08
C TYR A 128 18.88 -4.22 0.41
N PRO A 129 19.56 -3.45 -0.47
CA PRO A 129 20.40 -2.32 -0.04
C PRO A 129 19.64 -1.17 0.65
N TYR A 130 18.31 -1.15 0.53
CA TYR A 130 17.47 -0.07 1.06
C TYR A 130 16.73 -0.46 2.33
N LEU A 131 16.67 -1.76 2.71
CA LEU A 131 15.81 -2.25 3.79
C LEU A 131 16.10 -1.61 5.15
N GLU A 132 17.35 -1.24 5.46
CA GLU A 132 17.71 -0.49 6.66
C GLU A 132 17.25 0.98 6.64
N LYS A 133 16.92 1.49 5.45
CA LYS A 133 16.55 2.90 5.24
C LYS A 133 15.06 3.14 5.21
N ILE A 134 14.25 2.07 5.14
CA ILE A 134 12.79 2.10 4.98
C ILE A 134 12.08 1.40 6.12
N SER A 135 10.79 1.62 6.24
CA SER A 135 9.93 0.99 7.26
C SER A 135 8.96 -0.03 6.67
N LEU A 136 8.81 -0.05 5.34
CA LEU A 136 7.83 -0.87 4.63
C LEU A 136 8.35 -1.32 3.27
N VAL A 137 8.13 -2.59 2.93
CA VAL A 137 8.16 -3.08 1.55
C VAL A 137 6.76 -3.50 1.14
N LEU A 138 6.22 -2.87 0.10
CA LEU A 138 4.97 -3.27 -0.53
C LEU A 138 5.28 -4.21 -1.71
N VAL A 139 4.89 -5.46 -1.58
CA VAL A 139 4.99 -6.45 -2.66
C VAL A 139 3.70 -6.46 -3.46
N MET A 140 3.75 -5.99 -4.71
CA MET A 140 2.60 -6.12 -5.60
C MET A 140 2.32 -7.59 -5.89
N THR A 141 1.10 -8.02 -5.62
CA THR A 141 0.61 -9.37 -5.91
C THR A 141 -0.31 -9.40 -7.14
N VAL A 142 -0.42 -8.26 -7.83
CA VAL A 142 -1.01 -8.06 -9.15
C VAL A 142 -0.17 -7.03 -9.92
N GLU A 143 -0.40 -6.89 -11.23
CA GLU A 143 0.16 -5.74 -11.95
C GLU A 143 -0.47 -4.44 -11.45
N PRO A 144 0.34 -3.40 -11.14
CA PRO A 144 -0.19 -2.13 -10.65
C PRO A 144 -1.07 -1.46 -11.71
N GLY A 145 -2.10 -0.71 -11.25
CA GLY A 145 -2.92 0.13 -12.11
C GLY A 145 -4.42 -0.18 -12.13
N TYR A 146 -4.87 -1.38 -11.68
CA TYR A 146 -6.28 -1.74 -11.68
C TYR A 146 -6.67 -2.53 -10.43
N GLY A 147 -7.83 -2.21 -9.86
CA GLY A 147 -8.42 -3.00 -8.79
C GLY A 147 -9.14 -4.26 -9.30
N GLY A 148 -9.47 -5.21 -8.39
CA GLY A 148 -10.29 -6.39 -8.68
C GLY A 148 -9.59 -7.48 -9.48
N GLN A 149 -8.28 -7.44 -9.64
CA GLN A 149 -7.48 -8.48 -10.29
C GLN A 149 -7.35 -9.73 -9.40
N LYS A 150 -6.99 -10.86 -10.00
CA LYS A 150 -6.66 -12.09 -9.26
C LYS A 150 -5.20 -12.05 -8.79
N LEU A 151 -4.97 -12.51 -7.58
CA LEU A 151 -3.64 -12.65 -7.00
C LEU A 151 -2.74 -13.52 -7.88
N ILE A 152 -1.52 -13.06 -8.12
CA ILE A 152 -0.47 -13.78 -8.85
C ILE A 152 0.27 -14.67 -7.84
N GLU A 153 -0.04 -15.97 -7.82
CA GLU A 153 0.48 -16.94 -6.84
C GLU A 153 2.01 -17.01 -6.79
N THR A 154 2.70 -16.68 -7.90
CA THR A 154 4.18 -16.67 -7.96
C THR A 154 4.83 -15.58 -7.12
N THR A 155 4.05 -14.63 -6.60
CA THR A 155 4.54 -13.59 -5.68
C THR A 155 4.67 -14.09 -4.23
N ILE A 156 3.95 -15.15 -3.85
CA ILE A 156 3.98 -15.70 -2.48
C ILE A 156 5.39 -16.19 -2.09
N PRO A 157 6.11 -16.98 -2.92
CA PRO A 157 7.50 -17.33 -2.64
C PRO A 157 8.44 -16.12 -2.50
N LYS A 158 8.17 -15.03 -3.24
CA LYS A 158 8.91 -13.78 -3.15
C LYS A 158 8.74 -13.14 -1.76
N ILE A 159 7.51 -13.10 -1.23
CA ILE A 159 7.20 -12.61 0.12
C ILE A 159 7.96 -13.44 1.16
N LYS A 160 7.91 -14.77 1.09
CA LYS A 160 8.64 -15.68 2.01
C LYS A 160 10.14 -15.40 2.00
N LYS A 161 10.72 -15.22 0.81
CA LYS A 161 12.15 -14.91 0.64
C LYS A 161 12.51 -13.57 1.29
N LEU A 162 11.68 -12.54 1.09
CA LEU A 162 11.88 -11.23 1.72
C LEU A 162 11.77 -11.32 3.25
N LYS A 163 10.76 -12.04 3.76
CA LYS A 163 10.57 -12.27 5.21
C LYS A 163 11.79 -12.93 5.83
N THR A 164 12.27 -14.01 5.22
CA THR A 164 13.49 -14.71 5.68
C THR A 164 14.68 -13.75 5.74
N TYR A 165 14.90 -12.95 4.70
CA TYR A 165 16.01 -12.01 4.67
C TYR A 165 15.91 -10.94 5.78
N ILE A 166 14.72 -10.38 6.00
CA ILE A 166 14.46 -9.39 7.06
C ILE A 166 14.77 -9.98 8.44
N GLU A 167 14.31 -11.22 8.72
CA GLU A 167 14.51 -11.91 9.99
C GLU A 167 15.99 -12.28 10.23
N GLU A 168 16.66 -12.86 9.24
CA GLU A 168 18.08 -13.23 9.33
C GLU A 168 18.99 -12.02 9.58
N ASN A 169 18.65 -10.86 9.00
CA ASN A 169 19.41 -9.63 9.18
C ASN A 169 18.87 -8.73 10.31
N LYS A 170 17.83 -9.15 11.04
CA LYS A 170 17.22 -8.44 12.18
C LYS A 170 16.78 -7.01 11.82
N LEU A 171 16.18 -6.85 10.65
CA LEU A 171 15.74 -5.56 10.15
C LEU A 171 14.35 -5.20 10.66
N GLU A 172 14.11 -3.93 10.95
CA GLU A 172 12.81 -3.38 11.36
C GLU A 172 12.05 -2.86 10.14
N CYS A 173 11.56 -3.76 9.30
CA CYS A 173 10.85 -3.43 8.07
C CYS A 173 9.61 -4.34 7.93
N PHE A 174 8.43 -3.73 7.79
CA PHE A 174 7.18 -4.44 7.55
C PHE A 174 7.06 -4.89 6.10
N ILE A 175 6.36 -5.99 5.90
CA ILE A 175 5.98 -6.47 4.57
C ILE A 175 4.50 -6.24 4.37
N GLU A 176 4.16 -5.48 3.35
CA GLU A 176 2.80 -5.27 2.87
C GLU A 176 2.61 -6.00 1.54
N ALA A 177 1.42 -6.58 1.35
CA ALA A 177 1.02 -7.19 0.07
C ALA A 177 -0.19 -6.45 -0.49
N ASP A 178 -0.15 -6.12 -1.79
CA ASP A 178 -1.24 -5.43 -2.47
C ASP A 178 -1.61 -6.11 -3.77
N GLY A 179 -2.89 -6.47 -3.86
CA GLY A 179 -3.55 -6.92 -5.07
C GLY A 179 -4.20 -8.30 -4.99
N GLY A 180 -5.50 -8.36 -5.29
CA GLY A 180 -6.26 -9.59 -5.40
C GLY A 180 -6.51 -10.35 -4.10
N ILE A 181 -6.31 -9.69 -2.95
CA ILE A 181 -6.43 -10.30 -1.62
C ILE A 181 -7.90 -10.38 -1.20
N ASN A 182 -8.29 -11.55 -0.67
CA ASN A 182 -9.64 -11.85 -0.21
C ASN A 182 -9.61 -12.95 0.86
N LEU A 183 -10.79 -13.35 1.39
CA LEU A 183 -10.91 -14.37 2.44
C LEU A 183 -10.42 -15.76 2.05
N GLU A 184 -10.28 -16.08 0.75
CA GLU A 184 -9.86 -17.39 0.28
C GLU A 184 -8.32 -17.52 0.25
N ASN A 185 -7.59 -16.39 0.13
CA ASN A 185 -6.14 -16.40 -0.08
C ASN A 185 -5.33 -15.68 1.01
N ILE A 186 -5.98 -14.90 1.89
CA ILE A 186 -5.30 -14.09 2.91
C ILE A 186 -4.46 -14.94 3.88
N GLU A 187 -4.93 -16.15 4.24
CA GLU A 187 -4.20 -17.05 5.12
C GLU A 187 -2.85 -17.48 4.53
N LYS A 188 -2.82 -17.78 3.22
CA LYS A 188 -1.56 -18.11 2.52
C LYS A 188 -0.55 -16.96 2.56
N LEU A 189 -1.03 -15.72 2.47
CA LEU A 189 -0.17 -14.53 2.55
C LEU A 189 0.31 -14.28 3.98
N ASN A 190 -0.54 -14.50 4.98
CA ASN A 190 -0.17 -14.45 6.39
C ASN A 190 0.92 -15.48 6.71
N GLU A 191 0.76 -16.74 6.25
CA GLU A 191 1.78 -17.79 6.37
C GLU A 191 3.07 -17.47 5.59
N ALA A 192 2.99 -16.66 4.56
CA ALA A 192 4.16 -16.17 3.82
C ALA A 192 4.92 -15.09 4.58
N GLY A 193 4.31 -14.49 5.61
CA GLY A 193 4.94 -13.54 6.53
C GLY A 193 4.67 -12.08 6.21
N ILE A 194 3.50 -11.74 5.63
CA ILE A 194 3.09 -10.33 5.54
C ILE A 194 2.67 -9.79 6.91
N ASP A 195 2.92 -8.51 7.11
CA ASP A 195 2.51 -7.77 8.31
C ASP A 195 1.23 -6.96 8.03
N ILE A 196 1.05 -6.48 6.80
CA ILE A 196 -0.09 -5.68 6.34
C ILE A 196 -0.65 -6.28 5.06
N ALA A 197 -1.98 -6.38 4.95
CA ALA A 197 -2.68 -6.75 3.72
C ALA A 197 -3.48 -5.57 3.19
N VAL A 198 -3.23 -5.18 1.93
CA VAL A 198 -4.07 -4.21 1.22
C VAL A 198 -5.27 -4.93 0.61
N VAL A 199 -6.46 -4.56 1.07
CA VAL A 199 -7.70 -5.19 0.63
C VAL A 199 -8.71 -4.13 0.18
N GLY A 200 -9.06 -4.11 -1.10
CA GLY A 200 -10.03 -3.18 -1.66
C GLY A 200 -11.40 -3.80 -1.86
N SER A 201 -11.65 -4.29 -3.07
CA SER A 201 -12.97 -4.76 -3.53
C SER A 201 -13.61 -5.83 -2.64
N ALA A 202 -12.82 -6.71 -2.03
CA ALA A 202 -13.33 -7.75 -1.14
C ALA A 202 -13.96 -7.20 0.15
N ILE A 203 -13.52 -6.04 0.63
CA ILE A 203 -14.13 -5.34 1.77
C ILE A 203 -15.23 -4.41 1.29
N ILE A 204 -14.97 -3.56 0.30
CA ILE A 204 -15.89 -2.52 -0.16
C ILE A 204 -17.20 -3.10 -0.69
N ASN A 205 -17.14 -4.25 -1.39
CA ASN A 205 -18.32 -4.91 -1.96
C ASN A 205 -18.94 -5.97 -1.03
N SER A 206 -18.42 -6.12 0.20
CA SER A 206 -18.96 -7.08 1.16
C SER A 206 -20.31 -6.61 1.74
N ASN A 207 -21.15 -7.55 2.12
CA ASN A 207 -22.41 -7.24 2.83
C ASN A 207 -22.17 -6.67 4.24
N ASN A 208 -21.01 -6.93 4.85
CA ASN A 208 -20.63 -6.47 6.18
C ASN A 208 -19.11 -6.25 6.27
N MET A 209 -18.68 -5.01 6.05
CA MET A 209 -17.26 -4.62 6.08
C MET A 209 -16.57 -4.99 7.40
N LYS A 210 -17.26 -4.77 8.54
CA LYS A 210 -16.72 -5.07 9.86
C LYS A 210 -16.43 -6.56 10.05
N GLU A 211 -17.38 -7.40 9.69
CA GLU A 211 -17.22 -8.85 9.79
C GLU A 211 -16.13 -9.36 8.85
N THR A 212 -16.07 -8.80 7.63
CA THR A 212 -15.05 -9.16 6.64
C THR A 212 -13.65 -8.80 7.14
N ILE A 213 -13.45 -7.59 7.65
CA ILE A 213 -12.15 -7.16 8.22
C ILE A 213 -11.75 -8.04 9.41
N GLN A 214 -12.72 -8.35 10.31
CA GLN A 214 -12.43 -9.21 11.46
C GLN A 214 -12.00 -10.60 11.03
N LYS A 215 -12.66 -11.21 10.04
CA LYS A 215 -12.29 -12.52 9.50
C LYS A 215 -10.91 -12.53 8.84
N MET A 216 -10.49 -11.41 8.27
CA MET A 216 -9.18 -11.27 7.63
C MET A 216 -8.03 -11.09 8.63
N LYS A 217 -8.31 -10.58 9.83
CA LYS A 217 -7.31 -10.37 10.89
C LYS A 217 -6.99 -11.64 11.70
N HIS A 218 -7.85 -12.63 11.65
CA HIS A 218 -7.76 -13.89 12.39
C HIS A 218 -7.47 -15.07 11.49
#